data_c4a36fac109f3aa6cd9a1750fba4404a
#
_entry.id   c4a36fac109f3aa6cd9a1750fba4404a
#
_cell.length_a   1.000
_cell.length_b   1.000
_cell.length_c   1.000
_cell.angle_alpha   90.00
_cell.angle_beta   90.00
_cell.angle_gamma   90.00
#
_symmetry.space_group_name_H-M   'P 1'
#
loop_
_entity.id
_entity.type
_entity.pdbx_description
1 polymer ?
#
loop_
_entity_poly.entity_id
_entity_poly.type
_entity_poly.pdbx_seq_one_letter_code
_entity_poly.pdbx_strand_id
1 'polypeptide(L)'
;MAAFLDICRFLPTAGGTTDWIYAAVVQGYQSLAAAGAINGRLYKYRAESADLAQWEVGEGAYNASTGTLARTSILFNSAGNTSKVNFSAAPQVAVVALKEDLLSVEEANGFTAAQQAQARANIAAAATPGNWTRTVLSSGSGTYTTKAGCKALLVRMCGGGSGGGPGGGSGAVASSTAGATTFGTSFLTANGGSGAGGAGSAGTVGGTASGGDINVWGGFGAASPGAGGSPAGMTQGGLGGSSYFGGGGYAGWAVSPGAQGSTGAGGGGGGANSTGGGGSGGAAGGYCEKLITSPAASYPYTVGAGSAGGAAGSGGAAGGVGGNGIIIIDEYY
;
A
#
# COMPACT_ATOMS: atom_id res chain seq x y z
N MET A 1 18.60 9.57 -24.77
CA MET A 1 19.70 9.19 -23.87
C MET A 1 20.90 8.86 -24.75
N ALA A 2 22.04 9.48 -24.49
CA ALA A 2 23.26 9.19 -25.21
C ALA A 2 23.77 7.78 -24.86
N ALA A 3 24.42 7.13 -25.83
CA ALA A 3 25.05 5.84 -25.65
C ALA A 3 26.55 6.00 -25.45
N PHE A 4 27.19 4.94 -24.98
CA PHE A 4 28.63 4.89 -24.78
C PHE A 4 29.29 4.02 -25.87
N LEU A 5 30.55 4.33 -26.18
CA LEU A 5 31.40 3.53 -27.03
C LEU A 5 32.78 3.39 -26.37
N ASP A 6 33.30 2.19 -26.37
CA ASP A 6 34.61 1.93 -25.81
C ASP A 6 35.69 2.31 -26.82
N ILE A 7 36.75 2.97 -26.32
CA ILE A 7 37.99 3.24 -27.06
C ILE A 7 37.72 4.00 -28.41
N CYS A 8 36.66 4.85 -28.46
CA CYS A 8 36.33 5.60 -29.64
C CYS A 8 36.97 7.00 -29.58
N ARG A 9 37.98 7.27 -30.45
CA ARG A 9 38.60 8.59 -30.62
C ARG A 9 39.08 8.79 -32.03
N PHE A 10 38.77 9.91 -32.65
CA PHE A 10 39.07 10.17 -34.05
C PHE A 10 39.41 11.64 -34.31
N LEU A 11 39.97 11.89 -35.49
CA LEU A 11 40.21 13.21 -36.08
C LEU A 11 39.11 13.47 -37.08
N PRO A 12 38.38 14.60 -37.03
CA PRO A 12 37.46 15.03 -38.09
C PRO A 12 38.26 15.61 -39.28
N THR A 13 37.56 15.78 -40.38
CA THR A 13 38.12 16.35 -41.63
C THR A 13 38.56 17.81 -41.50
N ALA A 14 37.93 18.56 -40.57
CA ALA A 14 38.21 20.00 -40.39
C ALA A 14 37.91 20.44 -38.95
N GLY A 15 38.41 21.62 -38.60
CA GLY A 15 37.99 22.40 -37.43
C GLY A 15 36.76 23.24 -37.74
N GLY A 16 36.71 24.43 -37.19
CA GLY A 16 35.57 25.36 -37.39
C GLY A 16 34.37 25.00 -36.47
N THR A 17 33.17 25.39 -36.93
CA THR A 17 31.90 25.18 -36.25
C THR A 17 31.07 24.05 -36.89
N THR A 18 31.63 23.32 -37.87
CA THR A 18 30.97 22.24 -38.61
C THR A 18 30.83 20.98 -37.71
N ASP A 19 29.98 20.06 -38.14
CA ASP A 19 29.86 18.74 -37.49
C ASP A 19 31.12 17.91 -37.72
N TRP A 20 31.32 16.89 -36.85
CA TRP A 20 32.52 16.04 -36.83
C TRP A 20 32.45 14.95 -37.91
N ILE A 21 32.87 15.24 -39.13
CA ILE A 21 32.98 14.25 -40.20
C ILE A 21 34.27 13.47 -39.99
N TYR A 22 34.19 12.14 -39.81
CA TYR A 22 35.32 11.29 -39.61
C TYR A 22 36.37 11.35 -40.73
N ALA A 23 37.63 11.54 -40.40
CA ALA A 23 38.75 11.45 -41.33
C ALA A 23 39.72 10.31 -41.01
N ALA A 24 40.18 10.20 -39.77
CA ALA A 24 41.11 9.18 -39.33
C ALA A 24 40.93 8.82 -37.85
N VAL A 25 41.37 7.66 -37.45
CA VAL A 25 41.47 7.27 -36.03
C VAL A 25 42.70 7.91 -35.38
N VAL A 26 42.59 8.21 -34.09
CA VAL A 26 43.77 8.47 -33.26
C VAL A 26 44.42 7.13 -32.94
N GLN A 27 45.78 7.06 -33.01
CA GLN A 27 46.51 5.81 -32.79
C GLN A 27 46.11 5.16 -31.44
N GLY A 28 45.81 3.87 -31.48
CA GLY A 28 45.36 3.11 -30.32
C GLY A 28 43.86 3.17 -30.03
N TYR A 29 43.12 3.91 -30.85
CA TYR A 29 41.65 4.06 -30.70
C TYR A 29 40.91 3.48 -31.91
N GLN A 30 39.58 3.50 -31.86
CA GLN A 30 38.67 3.02 -32.92
C GLN A 30 37.90 4.19 -33.56
N SER A 31 37.45 4.00 -34.81
CA SER A 31 36.46 4.88 -35.42
C SER A 31 35.10 4.65 -34.79
N LEU A 32 34.17 5.61 -34.99
CA LEU A 32 32.75 5.47 -34.56
C LEU A 32 32.16 4.16 -35.08
N ALA A 33 32.33 3.84 -36.37
CA ALA A 33 31.79 2.61 -36.95
C ALA A 33 32.41 1.35 -36.36
N ALA A 34 33.76 1.30 -36.18
CA ALA A 34 34.44 0.15 -35.61
C ALA A 34 34.12 -0.07 -34.12
N ALA A 35 33.85 1.03 -33.39
CA ALA A 35 33.41 0.97 -32.00
C ALA A 35 31.91 0.59 -31.86
N GLY A 36 31.20 0.33 -32.96
CA GLY A 36 29.81 -0.10 -32.95
C GLY A 36 28.78 1.02 -32.84
N ALA A 37 29.09 2.23 -33.31
CA ALA A 37 28.13 3.32 -33.34
C ALA A 37 26.91 3.00 -34.21
N ILE A 38 25.73 3.23 -33.68
CA ILE A 38 24.43 2.95 -34.33
C ILE A 38 23.91 4.22 -35.01
N ASN A 39 23.49 4.10 -36.26
CA ASN A 39 22.93 5.22 -37.04
C ASN A 39 21.75 5.91 -36.33
N GLY A 40 21.77 7.24 -36.28
CA GLY A 40 20.75 8.06 -35.64
C GLY A 40 20.82 8.11 -34.12
N ARG A 41 21.68 7.32 -33.46
CA ARG A 41 21.81 7.32 -32.02
C ARG A 41 22.64 8.49 -31.52
N LEU A 42 22.25 9.05 -30.37
CA LEU A 42 22.98 10.14 -29.73
C LEU A 42 24.18 9.61 -28.96
N TYR A 43 25.33 10.30 -29.09
CA TYR A 43 26.57 10.04 -28.35
C TYR A 43 27.09 11.34 -27.76
N LYS A 44 27.56 11.29 -26.53
CA LYS A 44 28.28 12.40 -25.91
C LYS A 44 29.74 12.35 -26.29
N TYR A 45 30.31 13.52 -26.50
CA TYR A 45 31.69 13.64 -26.93
C TYR A 45 32.43 14.72 -26.18
N ARG A 46 33.76 14.59 -26.16
CA ARG A 46 34.74 15.63 -25.84
C ARG A 46 35.62 15.87 -27.05
N ALA A 47 35.70 17.11 -27.50
CA ALA A 47 36.58 17.56 -28.57
C ALA A 47 37.67 18.49 -28.01
N GLU A 48 38.93 18.32 -28.41
CA GLU A 48 40.06 19.09 -27.87
C GLU A 48 41.04 19.43 -28.98
N SER A 49 41.47 20.71 -29.03
CA SER A 49 42.61 21.14 -29.86
C SER A 49 43.91 20.51 -29.39
N ALA A 50 44.90 20.41 -30.28
CA ALA A 50 46.18 19.81 -29.96
C ALA A 50 46.94 20.53 -28.83
N ASP A 51 46.75 21.82 -28.71
CA ASP A 51 47.36 22.67 -27.65
C ASP A 51 46.49 22.73 -26.37
N LEU A 52 45.33 22.05 -26.36
CA LEU A 52 44.35 22.04 -25.28
C LEU A 52 43.74 23.41 -24.94
N ALA A 53 44.00 24.46 -25.75
CA ALA A 53 43.45 25.80 -25.53
C ALA A 53 41.96 25.89 -25.89
N GLN A 54 41.51 25.06 -26.83
CA GLN A 54 40.13 24.97 -27.24
C GLN A 54 39.56 23.59 -26.93
N TRP A 55 38.43 23.54 -26.25
CA TRP A 55 37.75 22.28 -26.01
C TRP A 55 36.23 22.48 -25.95
N GLU A 56 35.51 21.40 -26.21
CA GLU A 56 34.06 21.38 -26.24
C GLU A 56 33.55 20.02 -25.77
N VAL A 57 32.54 19.99 -24.92
CA VAL A 57 31.77 18.81 -24.58
C VAL A 57 30.35 18.99 -25.07
N GLY A 58 29.81 17.95 -25.70
CA GLY A 58 28.48 18.04 -26.34
C GLY A 58 27.86 16.67 -26.57
N GLU A 59 26.74 16.72 -27.26
CA GLU A 59 25.97 15.54 -27.66
C GLU A 59 25.52 15.68 -29.11
N GLY A 60 25.58 14.60 -29.88
CA GLY A 60 25.10 14.57 -31.23
C GLY A 60 24.76 13.19 -31.77
N ALA A 61 23.91 13.17 -32.80
CA ALA A 61 23.54 11.93 -33.48
C ALA A 61 24.63 11.49 -34.45
N TYR A 62 24.89 10.19 -34.49
CA TYR A 62 25.79 9.58 -35.46
C TYR A 62 25.04 9.29 -36.77
N ASN A 63 25.62 9.72 -37.91
CA ASN A 63 25.16 9.36 -39.24
C ASN A 63 26.16 8.38 -39.87
N ALA A 64 25.75 7.10 -39.98
CA ALA A 64 26.62 6.03 -40.50
C ALA A 64 26.91 6.17 -42.00
N SER A 65 26.04 6.79 -42.81
CA SER A 65 26.25 6.95 -44.26
C SER A 65 27.32 8.00 -44.60
N THR A 66 27.53 8.98 -43.73
CA THR A 66 28.52 10.06 -43.92
C THR A 66 29.68 9.96 -42.92
N GLY A 67 29.63 9.05 -41.96
CA GLY A 67 30.60 8.97 -40.87
C GLY A 67 30.58 10.20 -39.96
N THR A 68 29.48 10.92 -39.84
CA THR A 68 29.40 12.19 -39.12
C THR A 68 28.84 12.01 -37.75
N LEU A 69 29.48 12.58 -36.74
CA LEU A 69 28.90 12.84 -35.42
C LEU A 69 28.46 14.31 -35.37
N ALA A 70 27.17 14.55 -35.29
CA ALA A 70 26.62 15.89 -35.26
C ALA A 70 27.01 16.64 -33.97
N ARG A 71 27.11 17.95 -34.05
CA ARG A 71 27.26 18.86 -32.90
C ARG A 71 25.89 19.45 -32.54
N THR A 72 24.97 18.59 -32.12
CA THR A 72 23.56 18.95 -31.94
C THR A 72 23.36 19.84 -30.72
N SER A 73 23.96 19.47 -29.60
CA SER A 73 23.85 20.19 -28.34
C SER A 73 25.21 20.35 -27.70
N ILE A 74 25.63 21.57 -27.47
CA ILE A 74 26.87 21.87 -26.75
C ILE A 74 26.52 22.02 -25.27
N LEU A 75 27.13 21.22 -24.43
CA LEU A 75 26.88 21.23 -22.98
C LEU A 75 27.74 22.26 -22.27
N PHE A 76 29.01 22.37 -22.66
CA PHE A 76 29.93 23.38 -22.16
C PHE A 76 31.20 23.44 -23.04
N ASN A 77 31.93 24.56 -22.98
CA ASN A 77 33.14 24.76 -23.78
C ASN A 77 34.20 25.64 -23.10
N SER A 78 35.39 25.75 -23.72
CA SER A 78 36.53 26.52 -23.23
C SER A 78 36.28 28.03 -23.14
N ALA A 79 35.24 28.56 -23.78
CA ALA A 79 34.82 29.97 -23.65
C ALA A 79 33.79 30.19 -22.52
N GLY A 80 33.47 29.15 -21.73
CA GLY A 80 32.53 29.23 -20.59
C GLY A 80 31.06 29.33 -21.02
N ASN A 81 30.69 28.85 -22.20
CA ASN A 81 29.32 28.92 -22.70
C ASN A 81 28.91 27.61 -23.44
N THR A 82 27.74 27.63 -24.09
CA THR A 82 27.15 26.47 -24.81
C THR A 82 27.09 26.69 -26.33
N SER A 83 27.90 27.58 -26.88
CA SER A 83 28.01 27.78 -28.33
C SER A 83 29.03 26.83 -28.92
N LYS A 84 28.91 26.49 -30.24
CA LYS A 84 29.92 25.68 -30.92
C LYS A 84 31.26 26.43 -30.95
N VAL A 85 32.32 25.77 -30.47
CA VAL A 85 33.67 26.33 -30.56
C VAL A 85 34.10 26.38 -32.02
N ASN A 86 34.66 27.52 -32.44
CA ASN A 86 35.29 27.66 -33.76
C ASN A 86 36.75 27.17 -33.66
N PHE A 87 36.96 25.85 -33.78
CA PHE A 87 38.29 25.29 -33.71
C PHE A 87 39.20 25.74 -34.83
N SER A 88 40.36 26.25 -34.50
CA SER A 88 41.37 26.74 -35.52
C SER A 88 41.90 25.64 -36.39
N ALA A 89 41.92 24.37 -35.96
CA ALA A 89 42.29 23.18 -36.67
C ALA A 89 41.40 22.00 -36.27
N ALA A 90 41.50 20.87 -36.98
CA ALA A 90 40.76 19.66 -36.65
C ALA A 90 41.11 19.19 -35.20
N PRO A 91 40.18 19.12 -34.27
CA PRO A 91 40.42 18.66 -32.91
C PRO A 91 40.45 17.15 -32.86
N GLN A 92 40.87 16.59 -31.72
CA GLN A 92 40.62 15.18 -31.40
C GLN A 92 39.24 15.07 -30.77
N VAL A 93 38.40 14.16 -31.28
CA VAL A 93 37.04 13.94 -30.79
C VAL A 93 36.94 12.53 -30.20
N ALA A 94 36.59 12.44 -28.93
CA ALA A 94 36.36 11.17 -28.23
C ALA A 94 34.91 11.05 -27.81
N VAL A 95 34.32 9.86 -27.95
CA VAL A 95 33.03 9.53 -27.28
C VAL A 95 33.37 9.21 -25.84
N VAL A 96 32.68 9.88 -24.91
CA VAL A 96 32.97 9.82 -23.47
C VAL A 96 31.68 9.81 -22.64
N ALA A 97 31.78 9.28 -21.43
CA ALA A 97 30.78 9.55 -20.39
C ALA A 97 31.04 10.94 -19.81
N LEU A 98 29.98 11.73 -19.65
CA LEU A 98 30.05 13.03 -19.00
C LEU A 98 29.36 12.95 -17.61
N LYS A 99 29.52 13.98 -16.78
CA LYS A 99 28.94 14.01 -15.43
C LYS A 99 27.42 13.77 -15.41
N GLU A 100 26.74 14.18 -16.48
CA GLU A 100 25.31 14.00 -16.66
C GLU A 100 24.87 12.54 -16.88
N ASP A 101 25.84 11.64 -17.18
CA ASP A 101 25.60 10.21 -17.36
C ASP A 101 25.87 9.41 -16.08
N LEU A 102 26.53 10.02 -15.11
CA LEU A 102 26.97 9.36 -13.88
C LEU A 102 25.97 9.59 -12.75
N LEU A 103 25.73 8.56 -11.95
CA LEU A 103 25.02 8.69 -10.69
C LEU A 103 26.00 9.20 -9.63
N SER A 104 25.78 10.42 -9.14
CA SER A 104 26.51 10.96 -7.99
C SER A 104 25.73 10.67 -6.71
N VAL A 105 26.45 10.36 -5.63
CA VAL A 105 25.89 10.27 -4.27
C VAL A 105 25.95 11.59 -3.51
N GLU A 106 26.66 12.58 -4.05
CA GLU A 106 26.91 13.89 -3.42
C GLU A 106 26.12 15.02 -4.08
N GLU A 107 25.85 14.91 -5.38
CA GLU A 107 25.12 15.92 -6.15
C GLU A 107 23.77 15.39 -6.68
N ALA A 108 22.78 16.26 -6.71
CA ALA A 108 21.50 15.94 -7.33
C ALA A 108 21.69 15.72 -8.84
N ASN A 109 21.35 14.53 -9.32
CA ASN A 109 21.34 14.23 -10.75
C ASN A 109 20.13 14.90 -11.40
N GLY A 110 20.32 15.66 -12.46
CA GLY A 110 19.24 16.29 -13.24
C GLY A 110 18.42 15.30 -14.09
N PHE A 111 18.31 14.04 -13.68
CA PHE A 111 17.57 13.04 -14.44
C PHE A 111 16.06 13.28 -14.43
N THR A 112 15.48 13.20 -15.62
CA THR A 112 14.03 13.16 -15.79
C THR A 112 13.43 11.89 -15.18
N ALA A 113 12.13 11.89 -14.89
CA ALA A 113 11.42 10.70 -14.38
C ALA A 113 11.59 9.46 -15.30
N ALA A 114 11.63 9.66 -16.63
CA ALA A 114 11.88 8.58 -17.58
C ALA A 114 13.31 8.02 -17.48
N GLN A 115 14.32 8.87 -17.30
CA GLN A 115 15.71 8.45 -17.12
C GLN A 115 15.90 7.73 -15.78
N GLN A 116 15.27 8.21 -14.71
CA GLN A 116 15.26 7.54 -13.41
C GLN A 116 14.59 6.16 -13.48
N ALA A 117 13.47 6.03 -14.21
CA ALA A 117 12.80 4.75 -14.42
C ALA A 117 13.68 3.78 -15.20
N GLN A 118 14.36 4.26 -16.27
CA GLN A 118 15.28 3.44 -17.05
C GLN A 118 16.49 2.99 -16.22
N ALA A 119 17.08 3.88 -15.41
CA ALA A 119 18.19 3.55 -14.54
C ALA A 119 17.82 2.43 -13.54
N ARG A 120 16.65 2.53 -12.92
CA ARG A 120 16.12 1.46 -12.04
C ARG A 120 15.91 0.15 -12.77
N ALA A 121 15.37 0.18 -13.99
CA ALA A 121 15.18 -1.02 -14.80
C ALA A 121 16.51 -1.69 -15.16
N ASN A 122 17.54 -0.91 -15.50
CA ASN A 122 18.88 -1.43 -15.88
C ASN A 122 19.58 -2.16 -14.73
N ILE A 123 19.36 -1.75 -13.49
CA ILE A 123 19.95 -2.39 -12.29
C ILE A 123 18.96 -3.32 -11.58
N ALA A 124 17.81 -3.60 -12.19
CA ALA A 124 16.71 -4.40 -11.59
C ALA A 124 16.31 -3.90 -10.17
N ALA A 125 16.52 -2.62 -9.88
CA ALA A 125 16.10 -2.04 -8.61
C ALA A 125 14.59 -1.94 -8.60
N ALA A 126 13.98 -2.37 -7.50
CA ALA A 126 12.56 -2.14 -7.27
C ALA A 126 12.25 -0.64 -7.40
N ALA A 127 11.13 -0.31 -8.03
CA ALA A 127 10.58 1.03 -7.92
C ALA A 127 10.50 1.37 -6.42
N THR A 128 10.91 2.58 -6.04
CA THR A 128 10.97 3.00 -4.62
C THR A 128 9.78 2.43 -3.86
N PRO A 129 9.96 1.68 -2.75
CA PRO A 129 8.87 1.33 -1.86
C PRO A 129 8.47 2.62 -1.15
N GLY A 130 7.61 3.41 -1.74
CA GLY A 130 7.41 4.76 -1.24
C GLY A 130 6.01 5.32 -1.39
N ASN A 131 5.22 4.82 -2.27
CA ASN A 131 3.84 5.27 -2.41
C ASN A 131 2.90 4.13 -2.04
N TRP A 132 2.59 4.05 -0.77
CA TRP A 132 1.41 3.33 -0.33
C TRP A 132 0.43 4.33 0.28
N THR A 133 -0.84 4.09 0.11
CA THR A 133 -1.89 4.89 0.75
C THR A 133 -2.84 3.99 1.51
N ARG A 134 -3.32 4.45 2.67
CA ARG A 134 -4.27 3.72 3.48
C ARG A 134 -5.65 4.37 3.42
N THR A 135 -6.66 3.57 3.16
CA THR A 135 -8.07 3.93 3.32
C THR A 135 -8.68 3.08 4.44
N VAL A 136 -9.39 3.73 5.35
CA VAL A 136 -10.11 3.06 6.44
C VAL A 136 -11.61 3.33 6.29
N LEU A 137 -12.39 2.27 6.21
CA LEU A 137 -13.85 2.31 6.12
C LEU A 137 -14.41 1.70 7.41
N SER A 138 -15.05 2.50 8.24
CA SER A 138 -15.52 2.12 9.59
C SER A 138 -17.04 1.99 9.70
N SER A 139 -17.79 2.29 8.64
CA SER A 139 -19.26 2.18 8.61
C SER A 139 -19.80 2.30 7.19
N GLY A 140 -21.08 1.92 7.01
CA GLY A 140 -21.82 2.12 5.76
C GLY A 140 -21.47 1.16 4.63
N SER A 141 -21.93 1.49 3.44
CA SER A 141 -21.70 0.75 2.22
C SER A 141 -21.44 1.69 1.05
N GLY A 142 -20.77 1.21 0.01
CA GLY A 142 -20.43 2.01 -1.17
C GLY A 142 -19.58 1.24 -2.15
N THR A 143 -18.87 1.99 -3.00
CA THR A 143 -17.92 1.46 -3.94
C THR A 143 -16.53 2.04 -3.65
N TYR A 144 -15.56 1.19 -3.38
CA TYR A 144 -14.17 1.55 -3.31
C TYR A 144 -13.60 1.60 -4.73
N THR A 145 -12.95 2.71 -5.09
CA THR A 145 -12.30 2.87 -6.40
C THR A 145 -10.79 2.80 -6.22
N THR A 146 -10.16 1.82 -6.88
CA THR A 146 -8.70 1.66 -6.91
C THR A 146 -8.07 2.83 -7.65
N LYS A 147 -7.07 3.47 -7.07
CA LYS A 147 -6.40 4.61 -7.71
C LYS A 147 -5.53 4.16 -8.89
N ALA A 148 -5.40 5.05 -9.86
CA ALA A 148 -4.55 4.81 -11.03
C ALA A 148 -3.09 4.52 -10.63
N GLY A 149 -2.49 3.50 -11.25
CA GLY A 149 -1.11 3.09 -10.97
C GLY A 149 -0.95 2.12 -9.79
N CYS A 150 -2.01 1.80 -9.06
CA CYS A 150 -1.97 0.81 -8.00
C CYS A 150 -1.62 -0.59 -8.55
N LYS A 151 -0.61 -1.22 -7.97
CA LYS A 151 -0.10 -2.56 -8.34
C LYS A 151 -0.69 -3.66 -7.48
N ALA A 152 -0.96 -3.36 -6.20
CA ALA A 152 -1.53 -4.33 -5.26
C ALA A 152 -2.35 -3.64 -4.17
N LEU A 153 -3.35 -4.36 -3.64
CA LEU A 153 -4.11 -3.98 -2.46
C LEU A 153 -3.87 -5.02 -1.37
N LEU A 154 -3.57 -4.58 -0.16
CA LEU A 154 -3.72 -5.41 1.03
C LEU A 154 -5.01 -5.00 1.72
N VAL A 155 -6.01 -5.89 1.71
CA VAL A 155 -7.32 -5.68 2.33
C VAL A 155 -7.39 -6.47 3.62
N ARG A 156 -7.64 -5.80 4.73
CA ARG A 156 -7.87 -6.39 6.05
C ARG A 156 -9.24 -5.94 6.54
N MET A 157 -10.04 -6.89 6.99
CA MET A 157 -11.42 -6.58 7.38
C MET A 157 -11.92 -7.46 8.50
N CYS A 158 -12.88 -6.90 9.29
CA CYS A 158 -13.54 -7.58 10.38
C CYS A 158 -15.04 -7.33 10.30
N GLY A 159 -15.82 -8.37 10.59
CA GLY A 159 -17.28 -8.27 10.74
C GLY A 159 -17.68 -7.49 11.98
N GLY A 160 -18.93 -7.10 12.08
CA GLY A 160 -19.50 -6.49 13.28
C GLY A 160 -19.54 -7.45 14.46
N GLY A 161 -19.35 -6.96 15.67
CA GLY A 161 -19.57 -7.70 16.91
C GLY A 161 -21.03 -7.66 17.34
N SER A 162 -21.55 -8.76 17.89
CA SER A 162 -22.91 -8.73 18.43
C SER A 162 -22.96 -8.06 19.79
N GLY A 163 -24.10 -7.49 20.14
CA GLY A 163 -24.34 -7.01 21.49
C GLY A 163 -24.39 -8.14 22.51
N GLY A 164 -24.11 -7.84 23.76
CA GLY A 164 -24.27 -8.74 24.88
C GLY A 164 -25.75 -9.03 25.18
N GLY A 165 -26.03 -10.15 25.77
CA GLY A 165 -27.36 -10.53 26.20
C GLY A 165 -27.85 -9.73 27.41
N PRO A 166 -29.16 -9.67 27.62
CA PRO A 166 -29.76 -8.99 28.76
C PRO A 166 -29.63 -9.79 30.03
N GLY A 167 -29.43 -9.12 31.15
CA GLY A 167 -29.68 -9.69 32.47
C GLY A 167 -31.17 -9.59 32.84
N GLY A 168 -31.53 -10.37 33.85
CA GLY A 168 -32.87 -10.36 34.44
C GLY A 168 -33.76 -11.55 34.03
N GLY A 169 -34.98 -11.54 34.53
CA GLY A 169 -35.98 -12.58 34.31
C GLY A 169 -36.95 -12.24 33.17
N SER A 170 -38.28 -12.17 33.46
CA SER A 170 -39.26 -11.96 32.47
C SER A 170 -39.09 -10.66 31.71
N GLY A 171 -39.43 -10.67 30.39
CA GLY A 171 -39.32 -9.52 29.50
C GLY A 171 -37.97 -9.26 28.92
N ALA A 172 -36.94 -10.09 29.20
CA ALA A 172 -35.61 -9.97 28.60
C ALA A 172 -35.64 -10.25 27.09
N VAL A 173 -35.04 -9.40 26.28
CA VAL A 173 -34.95 -9.55 24.83
C VAL A 173 -33.49 -9.75 24.45
N ALA A 174 -33.18 -10.90 23.81
CA ALA A 174 -31.87 -11.24 23.29
C ALA A 174 -31.32 -10.20 22.30
N SER A 175 -30.02 -10.07 22.18
CA SER A 175 -29.39 -9.28 21.14
C SER A 175 -29.46 -10.01 19.79
N SER A 176 -29.35 -9.27 18.71
CA SER A 176 -29.32 -9.81 17.35
C SER A 176 -27.90 -10.16 16.91
N THR A 177 -27.81 -11.00 15.86
CA THR A 177 -26.56 -11.20 15.12
C THR A 177 -26.12 -9.88 14.47
N ALA A 178 -24.82 -9.61 14.51
CA ALA A 178 -24.23 -8.41 13.92
C ALA A 178 -24.09 -8.51 12.39
N GLY A 179 -23.88 -7.37 11.75
CA GLY A 179 -23.74 -7.28 10.30
C GLY A 179 -22.42 -7.90 9.81
N ALA A 180 -22.48 -8.50 8.61
CA ALA A 180 -21.30 -8.94 7.89
C ALA A 180 -20.60 -7.78 7.20
N THR A 181 -19.27 -7.77 7.18
CA THR A 181 -18.43 -6.89 6.38
C THR A 181 -18.07 -7.62 5.09
N THR A 182 -18.24 -6.95 3.94
CA THR A 182 -17.94 -7.52 2.61
C THR A 182 -17.09 -6.56 1.79
N PHE A 183 -16.23 -7.13 0.92
CA PHE A 183 -15.45 -6.39 -0.05
C PHE A 183 -15.40 -7.13 -1.38
N GLY A 184 -15.85 -6.48 -2.47
CA GLY A 184 -16.10 -7.11 -3.76
C GLY A 184 -17.37 -7.98 -3.76
N THR A 185 -17.90 -8.29 -4.95
CA THR A 185 -19.08 -9.15 -5.09
C THR A 185 -18.70 -10.60 -4.77
N SER A 186 -19.13 -11.09 -3.60
CA SER A 186 -18.82 -12.45 -3.11
C SER A 186 -17.32 -12.76 -3.07
N PHE A 187 -16.48 -11.73 -2.90
CA PHE A 187 -15.04 -11.89 -2.98
C PHE A 187 -14.40 -12.07 -1.59
N LEU A 188 -14.62 -11.11 -0.66
CA LEU A 188 -14.21 -11.23 0.74
C LEU A 188 -15.44 -11.05 1.63
N THR A 189 -15.59 -11.91 2.63
CA THR A 189 -16.65 -11.81 3.63
C THR A 189 -16.11 -12.09 5.02
N ALA A 190 -16.40 -11.20 5.97
CA ALA A 190 -16.22 -11.39 7.39
C ALA A 190 -17.59 -11.29 8.06
N ASN A 191 -18.13 -12.42 8.47
CA ASN A 191 -19.47 -12.49 9.08
C ASN A 191 -19.48 -11.84 10.47
N GLY A 192 -20.62 -11.27 10.84
CA GLY A 192 -20.81 -10.74 12.19
C GLY A 192 -20.89 -11.84 13.23
N GLY A 193 -20.66 -11.47 14.49
CA GLY A 193 -20.84 -12.34 15.67
C GLY A 193 -22.30 -12.70 15.90
N SER A 194 -22.56 -13.89 16.41
CA SER A 194 -23.93 -14.35 16.73
C SER A 194 -24.50 -13.59 17.94
N GLY A 195 -25.82 -13.36 17.94
CA GLY A 195 -26.52 -12.70 19.03
C GLY A 195 -26.48 -13.45 20.35
N ALA A 196 -26.54 -12.71 21.43
CA ALA A 196 -26.42 -13.19 22.80
C ALA A 196 -27.79 -13.32 23.49
N GLY A 197 -27.98 -14.39 24.23
CA GLY A 197 -29.18 -14.67 24.97
C GLY A 197 -29.17 -14.12 26.42
N GLY A 198 -30.34 -14.21 27.06
CA GLY A 198 -30.52 -13.81 28.46
C GLY A 198 -29.94 -14.81 29.47
N ALA A 199 -30.52 -14.85 30.68
CA ALA A 199 -30.09 -15.66 31.80
C ALA A 199 -29.94 -17.14 31.46
N GLY A 200 -28.81 -17.72 31.83
CA GLY A 200 -28.56 -19.14 31.61
C GLY A 200 -28.26 -19.55 30.18
N SER A 201 -28.10 -18.60 29.28
CA SER A 201 -27.77 -18.87 27.88
C SER A 201 -26.33 -19.32 27.70
N ALA A 202 -26.14 -20.26 26.78
CA ALA A 202 -24.81 -20.68 26.34
C ALA A 202 -24.00 -19.49 25.77
N GLY A 203 -22.70 -19.69 25.69
CA GLY A 203 -21.81 -18.73 25.00
C GLY A 203 -22.20 -18.55 23.53
N THR A 204 -21.84 -17.43 22.97
CA THR A 204 -22.13 -17.04 21.59
C THR A 204 -21.00 -17.39 20.65
N VAL A 205 -21.34 -17.70 19.40
CA VAL A 205 -20.37 -18.15 18.39
C VAL A 205 -19.80 -16.93 17.62
N GLY A 206 -18.48 -16.91 17.49
CA GLY A 206 -17.80 -15.89 16.67
C GLY A 206 -18.17 -15.97 15.19
N GLY A 207 -18.15 -14.83 14.52
CA GLY A 207 -18.35 -14.75 13.08
C GLY A 207 -17.26 -15.52 12.33
N THR A 208 -17.62 -16.16 11.23
CA THR A 208 -16.68 -16.80 10.32
C THR A 208 -16.16 -15.81 9.28
N ALA A 209 -15.08 -16.17 8.56
CA ALA A 209 -14.62 -15.36 7.41
C ALA A 209 -14.27 -16.27 6.24
N SER A 210 -14.30 -15.69 5.02
CA SER A 210 -14.00 -16.41 3.77
C SER A 210 -13.47 -15.50 2.70
N GLY A 211 -12.78 -16.12 1.68
CA GLY A 211 -12.21 -15.42 0.53
C GLY A 211 -10.82 -14.85 0.76
N GLY A 212 -10.37 -14.66 1.99
CA GLY A 212 -9.04 -14.18 2.34
C GLY A 212 -7.95 -15.24 2.19
N ASP A 213 -6.71 -14.79 2.11
CA ASP A 213 -5.54 -15.65 2.25
C ASP A 213 -5.39 -16.09 3.71
N ILE A 214 -5.83 -15.23 4.63
CA ILE A 214 -5.98 -15.52 6.06
C ILE A 214 -7.45 -15.33 6.43
N ASN A 215 -8.06 -16.33 7.06
CA ASN A 215 -9.43 -16.28 7.56
C ASN A 215 -9.43 -16.76 9.00
N VAL A 216 -9.91 -15.91 9.94
CA VAL A 216 -9.93 -16.19 11.38
C VAL A 216 -11.35 -16.00 11.91
N TRP A 217 -11.77 -16.90 12.76
CA TRP A 217 -13.04 -16.77 13.47
C TRP A 217 -12.95 -15.64 14.51
N GLY A 218 -14.05 -14.96 14.72
CA GLY A 218 -14.21 -14.03 15.84
C GLY A 218 -14.18 -14.75 17.17
N GLY A 219 -13.82 -14.04 18.22
CA GLY A 219 -13.86 -14.56 19.60
C GLY A 219 -15.28 -14.88 20.04
N PHE A 220 -15.43 -15.97 20.79
CA PHE A 220 -16.69 -16.37 21.39
C PHE A 220 -17.05 -15.44 22.55
N GLY A 221 -18.33 -15.13 22.71
CA GLY A 221 -18.81 -14.50 23.94
C GLY A 221 -19.00 -15.54 25.05
N ALA A 222 -18.73 -15.15 26.28
CA ALA A 222 -18.83 -16.06 27.41
C ALA A 222 -20.31 -16.37 27.74
N ALA A 223 -20.58 -17.60 28.16
CA ALA A 223 -21.84 -17.98 28.76
C ALA A 223 -22.14 -17.15 30.01
N SER A 224 -23.39 -16.97 30.34
CA SER A 224 -23.80 -16.36 31.59
C SER A 224 -24.04 -17.41 32.66
N PRO A 225 -23.71 -17.14 33.94
CA PRO A 225 -24.20 -17.95 35.05
C PRO A 225 -25.73 -17.86 35.09
N GLY A 226 -26.40 -18.98 35.26
CA GLY A 226 -27.86 -19.03 35.50
C GLY A 226 -28.24 -18.35 36.81
N ALA A 227 -29.54 -18.10 36.98
CA ALA A 227 -30.08 -17.67 38.27
C ALA A 227 -29.76 -18.70 39.38
N GLY A 228 -29.22 -18.24 40.50
CA GLY A 228 -28.95 -19.08 41.67
C GLY A 228 -27.46 -19.42 41.89
N GLY A 229 -26.54 -18.95 41.08
CA GLY A 229 -25.10 -19.26 41.22
C GLY A 229 -24.30 -18.38 42.18
N SER A 230 -24.86 -17.34 42.77
CA SER A 230 -24.13 -16.45 43.67
C SER A 230 -24.73 -16.47 45.10
N PRO A 231 -23.93 -16.76 46.13
CA PRO A 231 -24.37 -16.72 47.53
C PRO A 231 -24.89 -15.34 48.00
N ALA A 232 -24.50 -14.29 47.27
CA ALA A 232 -24.89 -12.90 47.58
C ALA A 232 -26.14 -12.39 46.80
N GLY A 233 -26.79 -13.27 46.03
CA GLY A 233 -27.98 -12.89 45.28
C GLY A 233 -27.76 -11.91 44.10
N MET A 234 -26.54 -11.75 43.64
CA MET A 234 -26.18 -10.94 42.48
C MET A 234 -25.46 -11.75 41.43
N THR A 235 -25.84 -11.60 40.18
CA THR A 235 -25.21 -12.35 39.07
C THR A 235 -24.46 -11.42 38.10
N GLN A 236 -23.35 -11.89 37.61
CA GLN A 236 -22.54 -11.25 36.60
C GLN A 236 -22.96 -11.74 35.23
N GLY A 237 -22.94 -10.86 34.19
CA GLY A 237 -23.06 -11.25 32.81
C GLY A 237 -21.81 -11.96 32.26
N GLY A 238 -21.89 -12.44 31.04
CA GLY A 238 -20.75 -12.99 30.30
C GLY A 238 -19.87 -11.87 29.66
N LEU A 239 -18.59 -12.12 29.56
CA LEU A 239 -17.66 -11.25 28.83
C LEU A 239 -17.94 -11.31 27.32
N GLY A 240 -17.84 -10.20 26.62
CA GLY A 240 -17.88 -10.15 25.16
C GLY A 240 -16.65 -10.80 24.51
N GLY A 241 -16.83 -11.38 23.34
CA GLY A 241 -15.74 -11.96 22.56
C GLY A 241 -14.81 -10.88 21.97
N SER A 242 -13.49 -11.10 21.98
CA SER A 242 -12.51 -10.19 21.38
C SER A 242 -12.43 -10.40 19.88
N SER A 243 -12.29 -9.30 19.12
CA SER A 243 -12.00 -9.31 17.71
C SER A 243 -10.48 -9.26 17.44
N TYR A 244 -10.09 -9.34 16.15
CA TYR A 244 -8.72 -9.11 15.73
C TYR A 244 -8.23 -7.67 16.07
N PHE A 245 -9.15 -6.70 16.08
CA PHE A 245 -8.83 -5.28 16.29
C PHE A 245 -9.14 -4.75 17.69
N GLY A 246 -9.73 -5.54 18.57
CA GLY A 246 -10.05 -5.02 19.89
C GLY A 246 -10.69 -6.01 20.87
N GLY A 247 -10.69 -5.61 22.13
CA GLY A 247 -11.23 -6.41 23.24
C GLY A 247 -12.75 -6.40 23.29
N GLY A 248 -13.33 -7.49 23.80
CA GLY A 248 -14.75 -7.59 24.12
C GLY A 248 -15.16 -6.69 25.28
N GLY A 249 -16.46 -6.36 25.34
CA GLY A 249 -17.03 -5.58 26.42
C GLY A 249 -17.02 -6.32 27.74
N TYR A 250 -16.82 -5.58 28.84
CA TYR A 250 -16.91 -6.14 30.20
C TYR A 250 -18.32 -6.55 30.53
N ALA A 251 -18.44 -7.62 31.30
CA ALA A 251 -19.71 -8.08 31.85
C ALA A 251 -20.27 -7.08 32.87
N GLY A 252 -21.58 -6.86 32.86
CA GLY A 252 -22.27 -6.15 33.92
C GLY A 252 -22.30 -6.95 35.20
N TRP A 253 -22.25 -6.27 36.35
CA TRP A 253 -22.36 -6.85 37.69
C TRP A 253 -23.65 -6.35 38.34
N ALA A 254 -24.33 -7.23 39.09
CA ALA A 254 -25.63 -6.91 39.69
C ALA A 254 -26.60 -6.32 38.60
N VAL A 255 -27.25 -5.21 38.88
CA VAL A 255 -28.16 -4.53 37.94
C VAL A 255 -27.41 -3.52 37.04
N SER A 256 -26.13 -3.72 36.78
CA SER A 256 -25.34 -2.86 35.87
C SER A 256 -25.32 -3.41 34.43
N PRO A 257 -25.38 -2.53 33.44
CA PRO A 257 -25.33 -2.94 32.04
C PRO A 257 -23.95 -3.52 31.68
N GLY A 258 -23.92 -4.33 30.64
CA GLY A 258 -22.68 -4.75 30.01
C GLY A 258 -22.00 -3.58 29.28
N ALA A 259 -20.65 -3.61 29.16
CA ALA A 259 -19.91 -2.61 28.42
C ALA A 259 -19.93 -2.88 26.91
N GLN A 260 -19.73 -1.83 26.11
CA GLN A 260 -19.59 -1.91 24.67
C GLN A 260 -18.31 -2.67 24.29
N GLY A 261 -18.38 -3.44 23.23
CA GLY A 261 -17.22 -4.03 22.57
C GLY A 261 -16.47 -3.01 21.71
N SER A 262 -15.14 -3.19 21.55
CA SER A 262 -14.32 -2.44 20.60
C SER A 262 -14.66 -2.80 19.14
N THR A 263 -13.94 -2.27 18.17
CA THR A 263 -14.12 -2.54 16.73
C THR A 263 -14.23 -4.04 16.43
N GLY A 264 -15.36 -4.48 15.89
CA GLY A 264 -15.65 -5.89 15.60
C GLY A 264 -15.87 -6.80 16.79
N ALA A 265 -15.68 -6.32 18.02
CA ALA A 265 -15.78 -7.13 19.23
C ALA A 265 -17.20 -7.18 19.81
N GLY A 266 -17.54 -8.24 20.51
CA GLY A 266 -18.83 -8.42 21.15
C GLY A 266 -19.00 -7.53 22.37
N GLY A 267 -20.23 -7.11 22.67
CA GLY A 267 -20.60 -6.43 23.91
C GLY A 267 -20.68 -7.39 25.09
N GLY A 268 -20.44 -6.88 26.31
CA GLY A 268 -20.61 -7.65 27.55
C GLY A 268 -22.06 -7.90 27.88
N GLY A 269 -22.40 -9.01 28.51
CA GLY A 269 -23.73 -9.32 29.03
C GLY A 269 -24.12 -8.42 30.20
N GLY A 270 -25.42 -8.11 30.37
CA GLY A 270 -25.94 -7.39 31.53
C GLY A 270 -25.95 -8.26 32.78
N GLY A 271 -25.68 -7.66 33.93
CA GLY A 271 -25.82 -8.27 35.21
C GLY A 271 -27.29 -8.31 35.69
N ALA A 272 -27.54 -9.04 36.79
CA ALA A 272 -28.87 -9.13 37.39
C ALA A 272 -28.81 -9.24 38.91
N ASN A 273 -29.94 -8.98 39.57
CA ASN A 273 -30.13 -9.24 41.00
C ASN A 273 -30.45 -10.75 41.29
N SER A 274 -30.81 -11.05 42.51
CA SER A 274 -31.08 -12.41 43.01
C SER A 274 -32.23 -13.13 42.32
N THR A 275 -33.14 -12.40 41.68
CA THR A 275 -34.31 -12.98 41.02
C THR A 275 -34.11 -13.23 39.53
N GLY A 276 -32.95 -12.78 38.95
CA GLY A 276 -32.63 -12.94 37.57
C GLY A 276 -31.23 -13.46 37.36
N GLY A 277 -30.92 -14.02 36.20
CA GLY A 277 -29.57 -14.42 35.79
C GLY A 277 -28.90 -13.34 34.94
N GLY A 278 -27.59 -13.34 34.92
CA GLY A 278 -26.83 -12.47 33.99
C GLY A 278 -27.04 -12.88 32.54
N GLY A 279 -26.90 -11.98 31.61
CA GLY A 279 -26.91 -12.21 30.16
C GLY A 279 -25.58 -12.76 29.65
N SER A 280 -25.57 -13.52 28.55
CA SER A 280 -24.33 -13.96 27.93
C SER A 280 -23.60 -12.82 27.24
N GLY A 281 -22.28 -12.95 27.06
CA GLY A 281 -21.50 -12.02 26.23
C GLY A 281 -21.84 -12.18 24.75
N GLY A 282 -21.80 -11.09 23.98
CA GLY A 282 -21.87 -11.09 22.53
C GLY A 282 -20.59 -11.61 21.90
N ALA A 283 -20.68 -12.17 20.70
CA ALA A 283 -19.53 -12.66 19.95
C ALA A 283 -18.91 -11.60 19.08
N ALA A 284 -17.63 -11.74 18.76
CA ALA A 284 -16.93 -10.89 17.79
C ALA A 284 -17.19 -11.34 16.34
N GLY A 285 -17.07 -10.40 15.39
CA GLY A 285 -17.04 -10.70 13.98
C GLY A 285 -15.77 -11.43 13.54
N GLY A 286 -15.87 -12.19 12.46
CA GLY A 286 -14.72 -12.85 11.82
C GLY A 286 -13.74 -11.85 11.24
N TYR A 287 -12.54 -12.28 10.97
CA TYR A 287 -11.48 -11.50 10.33
C TYR A 287 -11.00 -12.19 9.08
N CYS A 288 -10.76 -11.43 7.96
CA CYS A 288 -10.01 -11.91 6.82
C CYS A 288 -9.03 -10.85 6.28
N GLU A 289 -7.97 -11.36 5.65
CA GLU A 289 -6.92 -10.58 5.02
C GLU A 289 -6.61 -11.17 3.65
N LYS A 290 -6.41 -10.30 2.66
CA LYS A 290 -6.04 -10.71 1.30
C LYS A 290 -5.11 -9.73 0.63
N LEU A 291 -4.05 -10.26 0.01
CA LEU A 291 -3.21 -9.52 -0.93
C LEU A 291 -3.76 -9.72 -2.35
N ILE A 292 -4.15 -8.64 -2.99
CA ILE A 292 -4.67 -8.61 -4.37
C ILE A 292 -3.58 -8.02 -5.26
N THR A 293 -2.88 -8.84 -6.05
CA THR A 293 -1.75 -8.43 -6.90
C THR A 293 -2.15 -7.88 -8.26
N SER A 294 -3.41 -7.99 -8.64
CA SER A 294 -3.97 -7.42 -9.87
C SER A 294 -5.35 -6.84 -9.55
N PRO A 295 -5.38 -5.66 -8.90
CA PRO A 295 -6.65 -5.11 -8.42
C PRO A 295 -7.56 -4.69 -9.57
N ALA A 296 -8.87 -4.96 -9.41
CA ALA A 296 -9.90 -4.41 -10.28
C ALA A 296 -10.03 -2.89 -10.08
N ALA A 297 -10.63 -2.19 -11.03
CA ALA A 297 -10.83 -0.74 -10.95
C ALA A 297 -11.71 -0.32 -9.76
N SER A 298 -12.62 -1.20 -9.30
CA SER A 298 -13.49 -0.90 -8.17
C SER A 298 -14.01 -2.16 -7.47
N TYR A 299 -14.42 -1.99 -6.21
CA TYR A 299 -15.00 -3.03 -5.37
C TYR A 299 -16.19 -2.47 -4.59
N PRO A 300 -17.41 -3.03 -4.71
CA PRO A 300 -18.48 -2.72 -3.79
C PRO A 300 -18.09 -3.18 -2.39
N TYR A 301 -18.47 -2.44 -1.38
CA TYR A 301 -18.20 -2.82 0.00
C TYR A 301 -19.40 -2.54 0.92
N THR A 302 -19.48 -3.29 2.02
CA THR A 302 -20.33 -3.02 3.16
C THR A 302 -19.51 -3.25 4.43
N VAL A 303 -19.62 -2.32 5.39
CA VAL A 303 -19.06 -2.48 6.72
C VAL A 303 -20.18 -2.93 7.63
N GLY A 304 -20.03 -4.10 8.23
CA GLY A 304 -21.02 -4.68 9.12
C GLY A 304 -21.21 -3.83 10.37
N ALA A 305 -22.45 -3.44 10.66
CA ALA A 305 -22.76 -2.78 11.91
C ALA A 305 -22.68 -3.75 13.08
N GLY A 306 -22.21 -3.29 14.22
CA GLY A 306 -22.41 -3.97 15.50
C GLY A 306 -23.88 -3.99 15.88
N SER A 307 -24.34 -5.00 16.60
CA SER A 307 -25.72 -5.03 17.06
C SER A 307 -25.89 -4.41 18.44
N ALA A 308 -27.10 -3.91 18.71
CA ALA A 308 -27.48 -3.41 20.01
C ALA A 308 -27.41 -4.53 21.06
N GLY A 309 -27.13 -4.16 22.28
CA GLY A 309 -27.25 -5.06 23.43
C GLY A 309 -28.69 -5.47 23.67
N GLY A 310 -28.92 -6.64 24.25
CA GLY A 310 -30.23 -7.11 24.60
C GLY A 310 -30.89 -6.22 25.66
N ALA A 311 -32.21 -6.03 25.56
CA ALA A 311 -32.96 -5.23 26.50
C ALA A 311 -33.19 -5.95 27.82
N ALA A 312 -33.01 -5.26 28.94
CA ALA A 312 -33.11 -5.80 30.29
C ALA A 312 -34.47 -6.46 30.56
N GLY A 313 -34.42 -7.58 31.24
CA GLY A 313 -35.59 -8.16 31.87
C GLY A 313 -35.80 -7.64 33.31
N SER A 314 -36.86 -8.12 33.98
CA SER A 314 -37.16 -7.78 35.37
C SER A 314 -35.98 -8.09 36.31
N GLY A 315 -35.51 -7.13 37.06
CA GLY A 315 -34.43 -7.24 38.00
C GLY A 315 -33.04 -7.37 37.37
N GLY A 316 -32.85 -7.05 36.11
CA GLY A 316 -31.61 -7.09 35.38
C GLY A 316 -31.26 -5.79 34.67
N ALA A 317 -30.16 -5.83 33.91
CA ALA A 317 -29.65 -4.73 33.16
C ALA A 317 -29.46 -5.12 31.67
N ALA A 318 -29.40 -4.14 30.78
CA ALA A 318 -29.15 -4.35 29.37
C ALA A 318 -27.75 -4.88 29.08
N GLY A 319 -27.62 -5.64 28.02
CA GLY A 319 -26.31 -5.98 27.44
C GLY A 319 -25.63 -4.79 26.80
N GLY A 320 -24.31 -4.84 26.68
CA GLY A 320 -23.52 -3.84 25.98
C GLY A 320 -23.67 -3.96 24.46
N VAL A 321 -23.47 -2.86 23.75
CA VAL A 321 -23.47 -2.81 22.28
C VAL A 321 -22.23 -3.51 21.71
N GLY A 322 -22.36 -4.22 20.61
CA GLY A 322 -21.25 -4.76 19.85
C GLY A 322 -20.58 -3.67 19.00
N GLY A 323 -19.29 -3.82 18.73
CA GLY A 323 -18.52 -2.89 17.92
C GLY A 323 -18.81 -3.05 16.43
N ASN A 324 -18.78 -1.97 15.67
CA ASN A 324 -18.84 -2.02 14.22
C ASN A 324 -17.62 -2.74 13.63
N GLY A 325 -17.81 -3.39 12.50
CA GLY A 325 -16.73 -3.91 11.65
C GLY A 325 -15.88 -2.80 11.08
N ILE A 326 -14.87 -3.19 10.31
CA ILE A 326 -13.94 -2.28 9.68
C ILE A 326 -13.37 -2.91 8.42
N ILE A 327 -12.98 -2.07 7.43
CA ILE A 327 -12.15 -2.45 6.29
C ILE A 327 -10.96 -1.50 6.27
N ILE A 328 -9.74 -2.05 6.19
CA ILE A 328 -8.49 -1.32 6.01
C ILE A 328 -7.89 -1.75 4.69
N ILE A 329 -7.65 -0.81 3.80
CA ILE A 329 -7.12 -1.04 2.46
C ILE A 329 -5.81 -0.27 2.33
N ASP A 330 -4.71 -0.99 2.12
CA ASP A 330 -3.41 -0.43 1.79
C ASP A 330 -3.16 -0.62 0.29
N GLU A 331 -3.04 0.49 -0.46
CA GLU A 331 -2.69 0.49 -1.89
C GLU A 331 -1.17 0.63 -2.05
N TYR A 332 -0.58 -0.21 -2.91
CA TYR A 332 0.84 -0.21 -3.26
C TYR A 332 1.02 0.16 -4.73
N TYR A 333 1.92 1.12 -5.03
CA TYR A 333 2.15 1.67 -6.37
C TYR A 333 3.48 1.25 -7.00
#